data_c369a0bf4deef6012b0b986ac1d74a5d
#
_entry.id   c369a0bf4deef6012b0b986ac1d74a5d
#
_cell.length_a   1.000
_cell.length_b   1.000
_cell.length_c   1.000
_cell.angle_alpha   90.00
_cell.angle_beta   90.00
_cell.angle_gamma   90.00
#
_symmetry.space_group_name_H-M   'P 1'
#
loop_
_entity.id
_entity.type
_entity.pdbx_description
1 polymer ?
#
loop_
_entity_poly.entity_id
_entity_poly.type
_entity_poly.pdbx_seq_one_letter_code
_entity_poly.pdbx_strand_id
1 'polypeptide(L)'
;MFDIKRGLENLKAHIKVAPEKPGVYRMINNDGVVLYVGKAKNIKKRITSYSHLNKLPRRLQQMVAQIERMEFIVVENEARALLVENELIKKYSPRYNILLKDDKTFPHLMIDVDSEFPRLSKYRGARKDKNRYFGPFASVMAVNAVVDILQKVFLLRSCRDTSFKNRQRPCLMYQIKRCAAPCVGKISAEEYRNLVNKAIAFLEGKNTTLQKELSEQMSEASRQLDFETALVLRDRIRALSTIQARQNVEYSGLVSADVIGVAKESNIFGIEIFFIRSGQNCGNAVYFPEQAEDAEKKEVLEAFLSEFYSNHQPAKEIIIGEEMDNIDFWKQALHTKLIKPKSGNKFKLVKFAEQNAVDAIRRKIALEASVKNNLQAFKDKFGLPRIPRRIEVYDNSHNQGSFAIGAMIVATPDGFDKKSYRTFNIKNPQITNDDFAMMKEVLLRRFERMTSENRPDVILLDGGRGQLNAVHEALQAYDLDGIAIIAI
;
A
#
# COMPACT_ATOMS: atom_id res chain seq x y z
N MET A 1 -29.01 1.23 -25.53
CA MET A 1 -29.79 1.45 -24.31
C MET A 1 -29.98 0.10 -23.66
N PHE A 2 -29.57 -0.12 -22.40
CA PHE A 2 -29.70 -1.43 -21.75
C PHE A 2 -31.16 -1.69 -21.38
N ASP A 3 -31.67 -2.88 -21.70
CA ASP A 3 -33.06 -3.26 -21.41
C ASP A 3 -33.17 -3.90 -20.02
N ILE A 4 -33.63 -3.12 -19.04
CA ILE A 4 -33.76 -3.58 -17.65
C ILE A 4 -34.79 -4.74 -17.52
N LYS A 5 -35.78 -4.82 -18.41
CA LYS A 5 -36.77 -5.90 -18.37
C LYS A 5 -36.12 -7.23 -18.74
N ARG A 6 -35.32 -7.25 -19.84
CA ARG A 6 -34.59 -8.43 -20.28
C ARG A 6 -33.61 -8.91 -19.22
N GLY A 7 -32.79 -7.99 -18.65
CA GLY A 7 -31.85 -8.35 -17.60
C GLY A 7 -32.51 -8.91 -16.33
N LEU A 8 -33.71 -8.38 -15.98
CA LEU A 8 -34.48 -8.88 -14.85
C LEU A 8 -35.10 -10.26 -15.13
N GLU A 9 -35.54 -10.54 -16.37
CA GLU A 9 -36.03 -11.85 -16.78
C GLU A 9 -34.92 -12.89 -16.72
N ASN A 10 -33.76 -12.58 -17.24
CA ASN A 10 -32.56 -13.43 -17.14
C ASN A 10 -32.19 -13.72 -15.69
N LEU A 11 -32.16 -12.69 -14.83
CA LEU A 11 -31.93 -12.86 -13.41
C LEU A 11 -32.94 -13.80 -12.75
N LYS A 12 -34.24 -13.61 -13.03
CA LYS A 12 -35.33 -14.47 -12.50
C LYS A 12 -35.20 -15.93 -12.97
N ALA A 13 -34.77 -16.17 -14.19
CA ALA A 13 -34.51 -17.51 -14.70
C ALA A 13 -33.36 -18.19 -13.89
N HIS A 14 -32.29 -17.49 -13.63
CA HIS A 14 -31.17 -18.00 -12.85
C HIS A 14 -31.49 -18.20 -11.36
N ILE A 15 -32.37 -17.39 -10.76
CA ILE A 15 -32.85 -17.57 -9.38
C ILE A 15 -33.55 -18.95 -9.22
N LYS A 16 -34.28 -19.44 -10.23
CA LYS A 16 -34.95 -20.73 -10.14
C LYS A 16 -34.00 -21.90 -9.97
N VAL A 17 -32.81 -21.83 -10.58
CA VAL A 17 -31.77 -22.90 -10.59
C VAL A 17 -30.63 -22.65 -9.63
N ALA A 18 -30.62 -21.53 -8.94
CA ALA A 18 -29.56 -21.15 -8.06
C ALA A 18 -29.46 -22.05 -6.81
N PRO A 19 -28.26 -22.46 -6.39
CA PRO A 19 -28.06 -23.28 -5.20
C PRO A 19 -28.37 -22.53 -3.90
N GLU A 20 -28.95 -23.23 -2.93
CA GLU A 20 -29.25 -22.74 -1.57
C GLU A 20 -28.10 -23.02 -0.60
N LYS A 21 -26.86 -22.90 -1.07
CA LYS A 21 -25.63 -23.20 -0.35
C LYS A 21 -24.70 -21.98 -0.30
N PRO A 22 -23.70 -21.97 0.59
CA PRO A 22 -22.65 -20.95 0.57
C PRO A 22 -21.86 -20.99 -0.74
N GLY A 23 -21.48 -19.82 -1.23
CA GLY A 23 -20.69 -19.76 -2.45
C GLY A 23 -20.51 -18.37 -3.03
N VAL A 24 -20.00 -18.35 -4.25
CA VAL A 24 -19.74 -17.14 -5.04
C VAL A 24 -20.56 -17.21 -6.33
N TYR A 25 -21.08 -16.08 -6.77
CA TYR A 25 -21.77 -15.93 -8.04
C TYR A 25 -21.12 -14.85 -8.89
N ARG A 26 -21.20 -15.03 -10.22
CA ARG A 26 -20.73 -14.07 -11.21
C ARG A 26 -21.90 -13.66 -12.10
N MET A 27 -22.03 -12.38 -12.36
CA MET A 27 -22.98 -11.81 -13.31
C MET A 27 -22.21 -11.42 -14.57
N ILE A 28 -22.67 -11.86 -15.73
CA ILE A 28 -21.95 -11.79 -17.00
C ILE A 28 -22.86 -11.18 -18.05
N ASN A 29 -22.35 -10.27 -18.87
CA ASN A 29 -23.09 -9.66 -19.97
C ASN A 29 -23.08 -10.51 -21.25
N ASN A 30 -23.71 -10.04 -22.31
CA ASN A 30 -23.78 -10.71 -23.60
C ASN A 30 -22.42 -10.91 -24.28
N ASP A 31 -21.44 -10.02 -23.99
CA ASP A 31 -20.09 -10.09 -24.55
C ASP A 31 -19.17 -11.04 -23.75
N GLY A 32 -19.70 -11.72 -22.74
CA GLY A 32 -18.93 -12.62 -21.88
C GLY A 32 -18.13 -11.91 -20.80
N VAL A 33 -18.29 -10.58 -20.62
CA VAL A 33 -17.57 -9.80 -19.61
C VAL A 33 -18.23 -9.98 -18.24
N VAL A 34 -17.43 -10.27 -17.22
CA VAL A 34 -17.88 -10.35 -15.84
C VAL A 34 -18.19 -8.95 -15.31
N LEU A 35 -19.47 -8.71 -15.01
CA LEU A 35 -19.99 -7.44 -14.51
C LEU A 35 -19.78 -7.28 -13.01
N TYR A 36 -20.00 -8.37 -12.27
CA TYR A 36 -19.98 -8.40 -10.82
C TYR A 36 -19.65 -9.78 -10.29
N VAL A 37 -18.93 -9.83 -9.18
CA VAL A 37 -18.69 -11.03 -8.38
C VAL A 37 -19.18 -10.76 -6.97
N GLY A 38 -19.92 -11.72 -6.39
CA GLY A 38 -20.39 -11.58 -5.01
C GLY A 38 -20.41 -12.90 -4.27
N LYS A 39 -20.16 -12.85 -2.96
CA LYS A 39 -20.29 -14.00 -2.06
C LYS A 39 -21.67 -14.05 -1.42
N ALA A 40 -22.05 -15.24 -0.99
CA ALA A 40 -23.29 -15.42 -0.21
C ALA A 40 -23.20 -16.65 0.71
N LYS A 41 -23.86 -16.56 1.88
CA LYS A 41 -24.16 -17.71 2.73
C LYS A 41 -25.21 -18.63 2.10
N ASN A 42 -26.10 -18.03 1.33
CA ASN A 42 -27.11 -18.72 0.51
C ASN A 42 -27.22 -17.94 -0.79
N ILE A 43 -26.69 -18.52 -1.88
CA ILE A 43 -26.61 -17.86 -3.18
C ILE A 43 -28.02 -17.46 -3.65
N LYS A 44 -29.00 -18.37 -3.60
CA LYS A 44 -30.35 -18.11 -4.07
C LYS A 44 -31.02 -16.93 -3.35
N LYS A 45 -30.92 -16.88 -2.01
CA LYS A 45 -31.45 -15.75 -1.21
C LYS A 45 -30.78 -14.44 -1.60
N ARG A 46 -29.47 -14.45 -1.77
CA ARG A 46 -28.68 -13.25 -2.09
C ARG A 46 -29.04 -12.73 -3.47
N ILE A 47 -29.06 -13.56 -4.50
CA ILE A 47 -29.36 -13.09 -5.86
C ILE A 47 -30.82 -12.67 -6.02
N THR A 48 -31.76 -13.25 -5.25
CA THR A 48 -33.15 -12.80 -5.20
C THR A 48 -33.28 -11.34 -4.76
N SER A 49 -32.39 -10.84 -3.90
CA SER A 49 -32.43 -9.42 -3.49
C SER A 49 -32.24 -8.44 -4.64
N TYR A 50 -31.53 -8.83 -5.69
CA TYR A 50 -31.36 -8.00 -6.90
C TYR A 50 -32.62 -7.92 -7.79
N SER A 51 -33.61 -8.77 -7.58
CA SER A 51 -34.89 -8.67 -8.31
C SER A 51 -35.78 -7.52 -7.83
N HIS A 52 -35.46 -6.95 -6.64
CA HIS A 52 -36.19 -5.83 -6.06
C HIS A 52 -35.60 -4.48 -6.50
N LEU A 53 -35.70 -4.13 -7.76
CA LEU A 53 -35.06 -2.96 -8.38
C LEU A 53 -35.22 -1.66 -7.59
N ASN A 54 -36.41 -1.41 -7.03
CA ASN A 54 -36.71 -0.19 -6.29
C ASN A 54 -35.86 -0.03 -4.99
N LYS A 55 -35.28 -1.11 -4.51
CA LYS A 55 -34.40 -1.13 -3.32
C LYS A 55 -32.92 -1.08 -3.68
N LEU A 56 -32.56 -1.13 -4.94
CA LEU A 56 -31.19 -1.15 -5.40
C LEU A 56 -30.68 0.26 -5.72
N PRO A 57 -29.42 0.59 -5.37
CA PRO A 57 -28.73 1.76 -5.89
C PRO A 57 -28.73 1.77 -7.42
N ARG A 58 -28.69 2.96 -8.03
CA ARG A 58 -28.73 3.14 -9.49
C ARG A 58 -27.66 2.34 -10.22
N ARG A 59 -26.47 2.27 -9.66
CA ARG A 59 -25.36 1.46 -10.17
C ARG A 59 -25.73 -0.02 -10.32
N LEU A 60 -26.35 -0.61 -9.29
CA LEU A 60 -26.77 -2.02 -9.32
C LEU A 60 -27.99 -2.26 -10.22
N GLN A 61 -28.88 -1.27 -10.39
CA GLN A 61 -29.94 -1.36 -11.40
C GLN A 61 -29.37 -1.44 -12.82
N GLN A 62 -28.31 -0.62 -13.11
CA GLN A 62 -27.60 -0.67 -14.39
C GLN A 62 -26.88 -2.00 -14.61
N MET A 63 -26.34 -2.59 -13.55
CA MET A 63 -25.75 -3.93 -13.58
C MET A 63 -26.79 -4.97 -13.94
N VAL A 64 -27.94 -4.97 -13.26
CA VAL A 64 -29.05 -5.92 -13.52
C VAL A 64 -29.51 -5.82 -14.96
N ALA A 65 -29.64 -4.62 -15.53
CA ALA A 65 -30.04 -4.40 -16.92
C ALA A 65 -29.08 -5.04 -17.95
N GLN A 66 -27.88 -5.38 -17.58
CA GLN A 66 -26.87 -5.96 -18.46
C GLN A 66 -26.66 -7.46 -18.24
N ILE A 67 -27.34 -8.08 -17.28
CA ILE A 67 -27.17 -9.52 -16.99
C ILE A 67 -27.71 -10.33 -18.16
N GLU A 68 -26.83 -11.13 -18.77
CA GLU A 68 -27.23 -12.16 -19.74
C GLU A 68 -27.20 -13.55 -19.10
N ARG A 69 -26.16 -13.85 -18.34
CA ARG A 69 -26.02 -15.13 -17.62
C ARG A 69 -25.40 -14.97 -16.25
N MET A 70 -25.60 -15.99 -15.41
CA MET A 70 -24.97 -16.11 -14.11
C MET A 70 -24.28 -17.46 -13.97
N GLU A 71 -23.17 -17.47 -13.23
CA GLU A 71 -22.44 -18.67 -12.88
C GLU A 71 -22.28 -18.76 -11.36
N PHE A 72 -22.33 -19.98 -10.84
CA PHE A 72 -22.32 -20.24 -9.40
C PHE A 72 -21.16 -21.18 -9.03
N ILE A 73 -20.44 -20.85 -7.98
CA ILE A 73 -19.38 -21.69 -7.38
C ILE A 73 -19.81 -21.98 -5.95
N VAL A 74 -20.21 -23.22 -5.68
CA VAL A 74 -20.55 -23.66 -4.33
C VAL A 74 -19.27 -24.00 -3.56
N VAL A 75 -19.20 -23.57 -2.31
CA VAL A 75 -18.07 -23.81 -1.41
C VAL A 75 -18.57 -24.34 -0.08
N GLU A 76 -17.64 -24.83 0.75
CA GLU A 76 -17.96 -25.47 2.02
C GLU A 76 -18.52 -24.51 3.06
N ASN A 77 -18.03 -23.25 3.09
CA ASN A 77 -18.38 -22.26 4.08
C ASN A 77 -18.19 -20.82 3.56
N GLU A 78 -18.66 -19.84 4.35
CA GLU A 78 -18.57 -18.42 4.01
C GLU A 78 -17.11 -17.89 3.95
N ALA A 79 -16.22 -18.40 4.79
CA ALA A 79 -14.82 -17.98 4.77
C ALA A 79 -14.14 -18.40 3.44
N ARG A 80 -14.44 -19.60 2.94
CA ARG A 80 -13.98 -20.03 1.62
C ARG A 80 -14.60 -19.21 0.49
N ALA A 81 -15.88 -18.82 0.63
CA ALA A 81 -16.54 -17.94 -0.33
C ALA A 81 -15.83 -16.58 -0.42
N LEU A 82 -15.41 -16.02 0.71
CA LEU A 82 -14.68 -14.75 0.75
C LEU A 82 -13.35 -14.81 -0.02
N LEU A 83 -12.58 -15.89 0.14
CA LEU A 83 -11.31 -16.08 -0.56
C LEU A 83 -11.53 -16.19 -2.07
N VAL A 84 -12.51 -17.01 -2.50
CA VAL A 84 -12.82 -17.19 -3.91
C VAL A 84 -13.37 -15.92 -4.54
N GLU A 85 -14.21 -15.15 -3.82
CA GLU A 85 -14.68 -13.83 -4.26
C GLU A 85 -13.51 -12.90 -4.55
N ASN A 86 -12.55 -12.77 -3.61
CA ASN A 86 -11.37 -11.92 -3.77
C ASN A 86 -10.49 -12.32 -4.96
N GLU A 87 -10.23 -13.62 -5.12
CA GLU A 87 -9.48 -14.14 -6.26
C GLU A 87 -10.14 -13.77 -7.60
N LEU A 88 -11.46 -13.92 -7.68
CA LEU A 88 -12.22 -13.61 -8.89
C LEU A 88 -12.32 -12.11 -9.15
N ILE A 89 -12.48 -11.27 -8.11
CA ILE A 89 -12.46 -9.81 -8.25
C ILE A 89 -11.09 -9.36 -8.77
N LYS A 90 -9.99 -9.86 -8.22
CA LYS A 90 -8.62 -9.56 -8.70
C LYS A 90 -8.41 -10.00 -10.14
N LYS A 91 -8.93 -11.19 -10.51
CA LYS A 91 -8.77 -11.76 -11.84
C LYS A 91 -9.53 -10.99 -12.92
N TYR A 92 -10.78 -10.62 -12.64
CA TYR A 92 -11.68 -10.03 -13.63
C TYR A 92 -11.84 -8.53 -13.54
N SER A 93 -11.45 -7.91 -12.42
CA SER A 93 -11.64 -6.47 -12.14
C SER A 93 -13.03 -5.97 -12.54
N PRO A 94 -14.12 -6.57 -12.01
CA PRO A 94 -15.46 -6.37 -12.55
C PRO A 94 -15.93 -4.92 -12.32
N ARG A 95 -16.58 -4.33 -13.32
CA ARG A 95 -16.99 -2.93 -13.33
C ARG A 95 -17.92 -2.53 -12.18
N TYR A 96 -18.68 -3.46 -11.63
CA TYR A 96 -19.67 -3.18 -10.58
C TYR A 96 -19.22 -3.63 -9.18
N ASN A 97 -17.99 -4.12 -9.01
CA ASN A 97 -17.39 -4.31 -7.69
C ASN A 97 -16.69 -3.03 -7.22
N ILE A 98 -16.63 -2.86 -5.91
CA ILE A 98 -15.78 -1.83 -5.29
C ILE A 98 -14.36 -2.35 -5.35
N LEU A 99 -13.43 -1.55 -5.86
CA LEU A 99 -12.03 -1.94 -6.05
C LEU A 99 -11.10 -1.03 -5.22
N LEU A 100 -10.07 -1.63 -4.66
CA LEU A 100 -8.97 -0.91 -4.02
C LEU A 100 -7.75 -0.99 -4.94
N LYS A 101 -7.38 0.10 -5.59
CA LYS A 101 -6.23 0.12 -6.51
C LYS A 101 -4.86 0.09 -5.80
N ASP A 102 -4.82 0.26 -4.51
CA ASP A 102 -3.58 0.44 -3.74
C ASP A 102 -3.11 -0.90 -3.17
N ASP A 103 -2.28 -1.62 -3.93
CA ASP A 103 -1.62 -2.87 -3.51
C ASP A 103 -0.30 -2.57 -2.76
N LYS A 104 -0.32 -1.58 -1.87
CA LYS A 104 0.85 -1.17 -1.09
C LYS A 104 1.19 -2.25 -0.06
N THR A 105 2.31 -2.92 -0.27
CA THR A 105 2.90 -3.76 0.77
C THR A 105 3.52 -2.88 1.86
N PHE A 106 3.08 -3.04 3.10
CA PHE A 106 3.65 -2.34 4.24
C PHE A 106 4.99 -2.93 4.67
N PRO A 107 5.95 -2.08 5.05
CA PRO A 107 7.19 -2.56 5.64
C PRO A 107 6.93 -3.13 7.04
N HIS A 108 7.68 -4.18 7.37
CA HIS A 108 7.73 -4.83 8.66
C HIS A 108 9.14 -4.76 9.23
N LEU A 109 9.25 -4.84 10.54
CA LEU A 109 10.48 -5.15 11.21
C LEU A 109 10.58 -6.68 11.33
N MET A 110 11.72 -7.26 11.01
CA MET A 110 11.97 -8.70 11.09
C MET A 110 13.17 -8.96 11.99
N ILE A 111 13.04 -9.96 12.85
CA ILE A 111 14.14 -10.53 13.64
C ILE A 111 14.26 -12.00 13.24
N ASP A 112 15.42 -12.37 12.70
CA ASP A 112 15.77 -13.73 12.33
C ASP A 112 16.15 -14.53 13.59
N VAL A 113 15.20 -15.27 14.15
CA VAL A 113 15.39 -15.97 15.43
C VAL A 113 16.13 -17.31 15.31
N ASP A 114 16.27 -17.86 14.11
CA ASP A 114 16.97 -19.11 13.86
C ASP A 114 18.50 -18.94 13.80
N SER A 115 18.99 -17.72 13.63
CA SER A 115 20.41 -17.39 13.66
C SER A 115 20.96 -17.44 15.07
N GLU A 116 22.21 -17.87 15.25
CA GLU A 116 22.94 -17.78 16.51
C GLU A 116 23.01 -16.33 17.02
N PHE A 117 23.21 -15.38 16.10
CA PHE A 117 23.17 -13.94 16.34
C PHE A 117 22.05 -13.30 15.50
N PRO A 118 20.80 -13.26 15.99
CA PRO A 118 19.66 -12.70 15.27
C PRO A 118 19.89 -11.29 14.74
N ARG A 119 19.47 -11.07 13.49
CA ARG A 119 19.59 -9.78 12.83
C ARG A 119 18.28 -9.00 12.85
N LEU A 120 18.37 -7.72 13.18
CA LEU A 120 17.28 -6.78 13.02
C LEU A 120 17.27 -6.25 11.58
N SER A 121 16.19 -6.44 10.84
CA SER A 121 16.08 -6.03 9.44
C SER A 121 14.69 -5.52 9.08
N LYS A 122 14.63 -4.73 7.99
CA LYS A 122 13.37 -4.32 7.36
C LYS A 122 12.95 -5.39 6.36
N TYR A 123 11.67 -5.67 6.31
CA TYR A 123 11.12 -6.69 5.45
C TYR A 123 9.86 -6.21 4.73
N ARG A 124 9.71 -6.58 3.47
CA ARG A 124 8.50 -6.44 2.68
C ARG A 124 8.27 -7.73 1.90
N GLY A 125 7.04 -8.19 1.85
CA GLY A 125 6.65 -9.39 1.11
C GLY A 125 6.00 -10.46 1.97
N ALA A 126 5.82 -11.67 1.42
CA ALA A 126 5.24 -12.80 2.13
C ALA A 126 6.11 -13.25 3.31
N ARG A 127 5.49 -13.50 4.46
CA ARG A 127 6.20 -13.91 5.68
C ARG A 127 6.71 -15.34 5.54
N LYS A 128 7.94 -15.59 6.02
CA LYS A 128 8.50 -16.93 6.18
C LYS A 128 8.26 -17.39 7.61
N ASP A 129 7.73 -18.59 7.82
CA ASP A 129 7.15 -19.03 9.10
C ASP A 129 8.11 -19.05 10.30
N LYS A 130 9.41 -19.05 10.07
CA LYS A 130 10.40 -19.16 11.16
C LYS A 130 10.88 -17.84 11.76
N ASN A 131 10.58 -16.70 11.16
CA ASN A 131 11.04 -15.39 11.61
C ASN A 131 9.98 -14.65 12.45
N ARG A 132 10.43 -13.74 13.31
CA ARG A 132 9.52 -12.85 14.06
C ARG A 132 9.33 -11.55 13.30
N TYR A 133 8.07 -11.22 13.02
CA TYR A 133 7.67 -10.02 12.28
C TYR A 133 6.85 -9.09 13.16
N PHE A 134 7.16 -7.80 13.12
CA PHE A 134 6.48 -6.75 13.86
C PHE A 134 5.99 -5.67 12.89
N GLY A 135 4.82 -5.16 13.08
CA GLY A 135 4.12 -4.21 12.19
C GLY A 135 2.74 -4.73 11.80
N PRO A 136 2.11 -4.22 10.72
CA PRO A 136 2.70 -3.36 9.68
C PRO A 136 3.04 -1.95 10.16
N PHE A 137 3.98 -1.29 9.48
CA PHE A 137 4.29 0.12 9.65
C PHE A 137 3.85 0.89 8.41
N ALA A 138 3.27 2.06 8.59
CA ALA A 138 2.74 2.85 7.48
C ALA A 138 3.82 3.33 6.49
N SER A 139 5.05 3.49 6.95
CA SER A 139 6.14 3.98 6.11
C SER A 139 7.50 3.39 6.50
N VAL A 140 8.46 3.46 5.57
CA VAL A 140 9.87 3.09 5.82
C VAL A 140 10.49 3.99 6.88
N MET A 141 10.09 5.27 6.95
CA MET A 141 10.57 6.20 7.98
C MET A 141 10.15 5.75 9.38
N ALA A 142 8.90 5.27 9.53
CA ALA A 142 8.41 4.74 10.80
C ALA A 142 9.21 3.51 11.25
N VAL A 143 9.51 2.57 10.33
CA VAL A 143 10.39 1.43 10.63
C VAL A 143 11.79 1.88 11.02
N ASN A 144 12.37 2.84 10.30
CA ASN A 144 13.72 3.36 10.59
C ASN A 144 13.80 3.93 12.00
N ALA A 145 12.80 4.72 12.40
CA ALA A 145 12.75 5.29 13.74
C ALA A 145 12.76 4.20 14.84
N VAL A 146 11.98 3.13 14.63
CA VAL A 146 11.96 1.99 15.58
C VAL A 146 13.29 1.23 15.56
N VAL A 147 13.87 0.97 14.40
CA VAL A 147 15.19 0.32 14.28
C VAL A 147 16.26 1.13 15.02
N ASP A 148 16.29 2.45 14.84
CA ASP A 148 17.25 3.35 15.50
C ASP A 148 17.16 3.25 17.03
N ILE A 149 15.96 3.21 17.55
CA ILE A 149 15.70 3.07 18.98
C ILE A 149 16.13 1.69 19.50
N LEU A 150 15.75 0.62 18.79
CA LEU A 150 16.11 -0.74 19.18
C LEU A 150 17.64 -0.94 19.19
N GLN A 151 18.34 -0.33 18.25
CA GLN A 151 19.81 -0.36 18.24
C GLN A 151 20.42 0.42 19.41
N LYS A 152 19.87 1.57 19.76
CA LYS A 152 20.35 2.35 20.92
C LYS A 152 20.13 1.63 22.26
N VAL A 153 18.98 0.95 22.39
CA VAL A 153 18.59 0.33 23.66
C VAL A 153 19.16 -1.07 23.82
N PHE A 154 19.03 -1.91 22.77
CA PHE A 154 19.36 -3.34 22.83
C PHE A 154 20.63 -3.72 22.09
N LEU A 155 21.31 -2.78 21.45
CA LEU A 155 22.59 -2.99 20.76
C LEU A 155 22.55 -4.10 19.70
N LEU A 156 21.42 -4.27 19.00
CA LEU A 156 21.22 -5.33 18.04
C LEU A 156 21.93 -5.05 16.71
N ARG A 157 22.51 -6.10 16.11
CA ARG A 157 23.11 -5.98 14.79
C ARG A 157 22.06 -5.78 13.69
N SER A 158 22.40 -4.98 12.68
CA SER A 158 21.60 -4.80 11.45
C SER A 158 22.41 -5.14 10.19
N CYS A 159 23.69 -5.46 10.31
CA CYS A 159 24.55 -5.79 9.17
C CYS A 159 24.15 -7.10 8.49
N ARG A 160 24.42 -7.21 7.18
CA ARG A 160 24.20 -8.42 6.39
C ARG A 160 25.12 -9.55 6.86
N ASP A 161 24.70 -10.81 6.68
CA ASP A 161 25.46 -11.97 7.15
C ASP A 161 26.82 -12.10 6.45
N THR A 162 26.92 -11.70 5.19
CA THR A 162 28.22 -11.60 4.48
C THR A 162 29.18 -10.65 5.17
N SER A 163 28.69 -9.45 5.57
CA SER A 163 29.50 -8.48 6.31
C SER A 163 29.81 -8.94 7.73
N PHE A 164 28.90 -9.70 8.36
CA PHE A 164 29.09 -10.26 9.70
C PHE A 164 30.22 -11.29 9.73
N LYS A 165 30.17 -12.26 8.82
CA LYS A 165 31.16 -13.36 8.77
C LYS A 165 32.57 -12.93 8.41
N ASN A 166 32.71 -11.88 7.59
CA ASN A 166 34.01 -11.41 7.07
C ASN A 166 34.66 -10.34 7.93
N ARG A 167 34.11 -10.01 9.11
CA ARG A 167 34.62 -8.91 9.91
C ARG A 167 35.66 -9.37 10.91
N GLN A 168 36.79 -8.66 10.92
CA GLN A 168 37.92 -8.93 11.83
C GLN A 168 38.06 -7.88 12.95
N ARG A 169 37.40 -6.72 12.82
CA ARG A 169 37.44 -5.64 13.84
C ARG A 169 36.04 -5.03 14.01
N PRO A 170 35.75 -4.46 15.22
CA PRO A 170 34.45 -3.80 15.44
C PRO A 170 34.21 -2.68 14.42
N CYS A 171 32.95 -2.53 13.97
CA CYS A 171 32.56 -1.47 13.06
C CYS A 171 32.14 -0.21 13.82
N LEU A 172 31.84 0.87 13.05
CA LEU A 172 31.36 2.13 13.59
C LEU A 172 30.15 1.96 14.52
N MET A 173 29.23 1.04 14.22
CA MET A 173 28.04 0.81 15.06
C MET A 173 28.40 0.37 16.49
N TYR A 174 29.48 -0.36 16.68
CA TYR A 174 29.98 -0.68 18.01
C TYR A 174 30.59 0.57 18.70
N GLN A 175 31.40 1.33 17.98
CA GLN A 175 32.03 2.54 18.51
C GLN A 175 30.98 3.57 18.97
N ILE A 176 29.89 3.75 18.21
CA ILE A 176 28.80 4.66 18.57
C ILE A 176 27.76 4.01 19.51
N LYS A 177 28.10 2.87 20.15
CA LYS A 177 27.26 2.14 21.11
C LYS A 177 25.86 1.79 20.58
N ARG A 178 25.77 1.30 19.32
CA ARG A 178 24.53 0.85 18.69
C ARG A 178 24.53 -0.63 18.31
N CYS A 179 25.64 -1.36 18.56
CA CYS A 179 25.76 -2.78 18.32
C CYS A 179 26.72 -3.37 19.35
N ALA A 180 26.42 -4.55 19.87
CA ALA A 180 27.27 -5.26 20.82
C ALA A 180 28.49 -5.95 20.18
N ALA A 181 28.70 -5.83 18.86
CA ALA A 181 29.75 -6.44 18.05
C ALA A 181 29.92 -7.97 18.22
N PRO A 182 28.86 -8.76 18.09
CA PRO A 182 28.98 -10.22 18.15
C PRO A 182 29.86 -10.80 17.05
N CYS A 183 30.03 -10.08 15.92
CA CYS A 183 30.86 -10.50 14.78
C CYS A 183 32.37 -10.66 15.11
N VAL A 184 32.84 -10.08 16.21
CA VAL A 184 34.24 -10.15 16.67
C VAL A 184 34.32 -10.64 18.12
N GLY A 185 33.33 -11.33 18.63
CA GLY A 185 33.33 -11.98 19.94
C GLY A 185 33.30 -11.02 21.13
N LYS A 186 32.78 -9.78 20.96
CA LYS A 186 32.69 -8.82 22.10
C LYS A 186 31.52 -9.12 23.04
N ILE A 187 30.64 -10.04 22.66
CA ILE A 187 29.51 -10.54 23.45
C ILE A 187 29.32 -12.02 23.12
N SER A 188 28.94 -12.82 24.10
CA SER A 188 28.63 -14.23 23.93
C SER A 188 27.27 -14.41 23.21
N ALA A 189 27.03 -15.59 22.64
CA ALA A 189 25.78 -15.91 21.96
C ALA A 189 24.58 -15.87 22.94
N GLU A 190 24.79 -16.32 24.17
CA GLU A 190 23.78 -16.34 25.23
C GLU A 190 23.37 -14.92 25.66
N GLU A 191 24.35 -14.08 25.97
CA GLU A 191 24.12 -12.68 26.33
C GLU A 191 23.44 -11.90 25.20
N TYR A 192 23.89 -12.13 23.95
CA TYR A 192 23.27 -11.50 22.79
C TYR A 192 21.82 -11.95 22.59
N ARG A 193 21.53 -13.24 22.78
CA ARG A 193 20.15 -13.75 22.73
C ARG A 193 19.26 -13.16 23.81
N ASN A 194 19.81 -12.87 24.99
CA ASN A 194 19.09 -12.15 26.03
C ASN A 194 18.69 -10.72 25.61
N LEU A 195 19.61 -9.99 24.95
CA LEU A 195 19.30 -8.68 24.37
C LEU A 195 18.17 -8.77 23.30
N VAL A 196 18.23 -9.78 22.45
CA VAL A 196 17.19 -10.05 21.44
C VAL A 196 15.85 -10.32 22.10
N ASN A 197 15.79 -11.18 23.12
CA ASN A 197 14.58 -11.51 23.84
C ASN A 197 13.96 -10.27 24.53
N LYS A 198 14.78 -9.40 25.10
CA LYS A 198 14.33 -8.12 25.67
C LYS A 198 13.76 -7.19 24.58
N ALA A 199 14.38 -7.13 23.40
CA ALA A 199 13.86 -6.36 22.28
C ALA A 199 12.52 -6.92 21.75
N ILE A 200 12.39 -8.23 21.68
CA ILE A 200 11.11 -8.89 21.30
C ILE A 200 10.02 -8.57 22.34
N ALA A 201 10.33 -8.69 23.63
CA ALA A 201 9.39 -8.36 24.71
C ALA A 201 8.93 -6.89 24.65
N PHE A 202 9.85 -5.98 24.34
CA PHE A 202 9.55 -4.57 24.10
C PHE A 202 8.60 -4.38 22.92
N LEU A 203 8.90 -5.02 21.78
CA LEU A 203 8.05 -4.98 20.57
C LEU A 203 6.68 -5.65 20.78
N GLU A 204 6.56 -6.53 21.75
CA GLU A 204 5.30 -7.15 22.20
C GLU A 204 4.52 -6.31 23.22
N GLY A 205 5.07 -5.17 23.66
CA GLY A 205 4.41 -4.22 24.58
C GLY A 205 4.68 -4.46 26.06
N LYS A 206 5.64 -5.30 26.41
CA LYS A 206 6.04 -5.56 27.82
C LYS A 206 7.03 -4.50 28.31
N ASN A 207 6.65 -3.22 28.27
CA ASN A 207 7.57 -2.10 28.42
C ASN A 207 7.88 -1.73 29.89
N THR A 208 6.91 -1.92 30.78
CA THR A 208 7.03 -1.52 32.21
C THR A 208 8.10 -2.31 32.95
N THR A 209 8.15 -3.63 32.74
CA THR A 209 9.13 -4.51 33.39
C THR A 209 10.56 -4.14 32.97
N LEU A 210 10.77 -3.89 31.66
CA LEU A 210 12.08 -3.51 31.13
C LEU A 210 12.58 -2.18 31.68
N GLN A 211 11.71 -1.17 31.79
CA GLN A 211 12.10 0.12 32.37
C GLN A 211 12.50 0.00 33.83
N LYS A 212 11.76 -0.83 34.60
CA LYS A 212 12.08 -1.09 36.00
C LYS A 212 13.45 -1.75 36.12
N GLU A 213 13.73 -2.79 35.34
CA GLU A 213 15.05 -3.46 35.33
C GLU A 213 16.20 -2.50 35.00
N LEU A 214 16.02 -1.67 33.95
CA LEU A 214 17.07 -0.69 33.56
C LEU A 214 17.25 0.39 34.64
N SER A 215 16.20 0.81 35.33
CA SER A 215 16.25 1.77 36.42
C SER A 215 16.97 1.20 37.65
N GLU A 216 16.73 -0.06 37.97
CA GLU A 216 17.42 -0.78 39.05
C GLU A 216 18.91 -0.92 38.74
N GLN A 217 19.27 -1.34 37.51
CA GLN A 217 20.67 -1.42 37.05
C GLN A 217 21.35 -0.06 37.06
N MET A 218 20.68 1.00 36.63
CA MET A 218 21.23 2.36 36.69
C MET A 218 21.51 2.80 38.12
N SER A 219 20.60 2.51 39.03
CA SER A 219 20.77 2.85 40.46
C SER A 219 21.93 2.07 41.10
N GLU A 220 22.09 0.79 40.71
CA GLU A 220 23.19 -0.03 41.19
C GLU A 220 24.55 0.45 40.66
N ALA A 221 24.64 0.73 39.35
CA ALA A 221 25.88 1.31 38.75
C ALA A 221 26.23 2.64 39.42
N SER A 222 25.26 3.48 39.73
CA SER A 222 25.46 4.73 40.45
C SER A 222 25.97 4.52 41.88
N ARG A 223 25.44 3.50 42.59
CA ARG A 223 25.95 3.15 43.94
C ARG A 223 27.39 2.65 43.93
N GLN A 224 27.75 1.93 42.86
CA GLN A 224 29.14 1.46 42.63
C GLN A 224 30.06 2.54 42.07
N LEU A 225 29.59 3.79 41.96
CA LEU A 225 30.31 4.93 41.39
C LEU A 225 30.70 4.72 39.90
N ASP A 226 30.12 3.75 39.22
CA ASP A 226 30.28 3.57 37.76
C ASP A 226 29.32 4.51 37.02
N PHE A 227 29.70 5.77 36.96
CA PHE A 227 28.90 6.82 36.34
C PHE A 227 28.80 6.68 34.82
N GLU A 228 29.78 6.03 34.16
CA GLU A 228 29.72 5.80 32.72
C GLU A 228 28.60 4.80 32.37
N THR A 229 28.51 3.68 33.08
CA THR A 229 27.43 2.70 32.92
C THR A 229 26.09 3.30 33.31
N ALA A 230 26.02 4.06 34.42
CA ALA A 230 24.78 4.74 34.82
C ALA A 230 24.29 5.74 33.77
N LEU A 231 25.20 6.48 33.13
CA LEU A 231 24.87 7.42 32.06
C LEU A 231 24.28 6.69 30.82
N VAL A 232 24.92 5.60 30.42
CA VAL A 232 24.43 4.77 29.30
C VAL A 232 23.03 4.22 29.59
N LEU A 233 22.78 3.71 30.79
CA LEU A 233 21.48 3.19 31.22
C LEU A 233 20.42 4.29 31.28
N ARG A 234 20.77 5.47 31.80
CA ARG A 234 19.89 6.65 31.78
C ARG A 234 19.46 7.01 30.35
N ASP A 235 20.41 7.04 29.42
CA ASP A 235 20.12 7.39 28.03
C ASP A 235 19.27 6.34 27.32
N ARG A 236 19.43 5.04 27.68
CA ARG A 236 18.53 3.96 27.25
C ARG A 236 17.11 4.15 27.80
N ILE A 237 16.96 4.46 29.09
CA ILE A 237 15.66 4.75 29.73
C ILE A 237 15.00 5.96 29.06
N ARG A 238 15.74 7.04 28.79
CA ARG A 238 15.24 8.20 28.07
C ARG A 238 14.75 7.85 26.66
N ALA A 239 15.51 7.04 25.92
CA ALA A 239 15.08 6.57 24.60
C ALA A 239 13.77 5.79 24.66
N LEU A 240 13.60 4.90 25.64
CA LEU A 240 12.36 4.16 25.88
C LEU A 240 11.22 5.11 26.31
N SER A 241 11.48 6.06 27.20
CA SER A 241 10.48 7.04 27.66
C SER A 241 10.01 7.98 26.53
N THR A 242 10.91 8.32 25.59
CA THR A 242 10.55 9.12 24.41
C THR A 242 9.53 8.39 23.52
N ILE A 243 9.62 7.05 23.42
CA ILE A 243 8.62 6.23 22.71
C ILE A 243 7.30 6.27 23.46
N GLN A 244 7.34 6.16 24.79
CA GLN A 244 6.14 6.15 25.63
C GLN A 244 5.48 7.53 25.70
N ALA A 245 6.24 8.62 25.75
CA ALA A 245 5.72 9.98 25.78
C ALA A 245 5.03 10.39 24.45
N ARG A 246 5.39 9.74 23.35
CA ARG A 246 4.66 9.82 22.07
C ARG A 246 3.39 8.94 22.08
N GLN A 247 3.17 8.15 23.12
CA GLN A 247 1.91 7.50 23.40
C GLN A 247 0.94 8.59 23.91
N ASN A 248 0.25 9.23 22.98
CA ASN A 248 -0.86 10.09 23.34
C ASN A 248 -1.82 9.29 24.25
N VAL A 249 -2.38 9.94 25.25
CA VAL A 249 -3.40 9.41 26.17
C VAL A 249 -4.55 8.70 25.41
N GLU A 250 -4.71 9.02 24.12
CA GLU A 250 -5.71 8.45 23.20
C GLU A 250 -5.59 6.95 22.96
N TYR A 251 -4.37 6.39 23.01
CA TYR A 251 -4.15 4.94 22.74
C TYR A 251 -4.10 4.08 24.02
N SER A 252 -4.39 4.66 25.18
CA SER A 252 -4.34 3.94 26.44
C SER A 252 -5.30 2.74 26.44
N GLY A 253 -4.77 1.56 26.82
CA GLY A 253 -5.51 0.29 26.85
C GLY A 253 -5.54 -0.49 25.53
N LEU A 254 -4.96 0.01 24.44
CA LEU A 254 -4.85 -0.71 23.18
C LEU A 254 -3.44 -1.30 23.03
N VAL A 255 -3.32 -2.63 23.07
CA VAL A 255 -2.04 -3.32 22.85
C VAL A 255 -1.77 -3.53 21.37
N SER A 256 -2.75 -4.03 20.62
CA SER A 256 -2.65 -4.26 19.17
C SER A 256 -4.02 -4.07 18.54
N ALA A 257 -4.18 -2.99 17.78
CA ALA A 257 -5.44 -2.65 17.14
C ALA A 257 -5.23 -2.02 15.76
N ASP A 258 -6.17 -2.26 14.85
CA ASP A 258 -6.34 -1.51 13.63
C ASP A 258 -7.61 -0.65 13.78
N VAL A 259 -7.48 0.68 13.66
CA VAL A 259 -8.61 1.61 13.78
C VAL A 259 -8.96 2.11 12.39
N ILE A 260 -10.19 1.85 11.96
CA ILE A 260 -10.64 2.12 10.59
C ILE A 260 -11.77 3.14 10.62
N GLY A 261 -11.56 4.27 9.93
CA GLY A 261 -12.57 5.29 9.69
C GLY A 261 -12.93 5.37 8.22
N VAL A 262 -14.22 5.43 7.91
CA VAL A 262 -14.75 5.58 6.54
C VAL A 262 -15.45 6.92 6.43
N ALA A 263 -15.10 7.71 5.42
CA ALA A 263 -15.75 8.97 5.11
C ALA A 263 -16.21 9.01 3.65
N LYS A 264 -17.21 9.84 3.39
CA LYS A 264 -17.67 10.16 2.03
C LYS A 264 -17.84 11.67 1.89
N GLU A 265 -17.27 12.26 0.85
CA GLU A 265 -17.46 13.66 0.49
C GLU A 265 -17.43 13.79 -1.04
N SER A 266 -18.37 14.52 -1.63
CA SER A 266 -18.46 14.74 -3.08
C SER A 266 -18.39 13.45 -3.92
N ASN A 267 -19.07 12.39 -3.52
CA ASN A 267 -19.07 11.06 -4.14
C ASN A 267 -17.74 10.29 -4.08
N ILE A 268 -16.75 10.81 -3.40
CA ILE A 268 -15.47 10.11 -3.16
C ILE A 268 -15.50 9.51 -1.76
N PHE A 269 -15.13 8.24 -1.67
CA PHE A 269 -14.87 7.59 -0.40
C PHE A 269 -13.39 7.66 -0.04
N GLY A 270 -13.13 7.87 1.24
CA GLY A 270 -11.82 7.71 1.85
C GLY A 270 -11.89 6.76 3.03
N ILE A 271 -10.92 5.88 3.14
CA ILE A 271 -10.76 4.97 4.26
C ILE A 271 -9.41 5.25 4.91
N GLU A 272 -9.45 5.64 6.17
CA GLU A 272 -8.25 5.84 6.97
C GLU A 272 -8.08 4.64 7.91
N ILE A 273 -6.89 4.04 7.93
CA ILE A 273 -6.52 3.00 8.88
C ILE A 273 -5.31 3.43 9.70
N PHE A 274 -5.43 3.36 11.04
CA PHE A 274 -4.31 3.55 11.96
C PHE A 274 -3.83 2.19 12.47
N PHE A 275 -2.52 1.97 12.46
CA PHE A 275 -1.89 0.75 12.95
C PHE A 275 -1.36 0.99 14.36
N ILE A 276 -2.03 0.41 15.36
CA ILE A 276 -1.60 0.45 16.75
C ILE A 276 -0.95 -0.89 17.09
N ARG A 277 0.31 -0.86 17.47
CA ARG A 277 1.08 -2.04 17.86
C ARG A 277 1.83 -1.74 19.15
N SER A 278 1.70 -2.63 20.14
CA SER A 278 2.31 -2.46 21.47
C SER A 278 1.94 -1.12 22.15
N GLY A 279 0.70 -0.67 21.96
CA GLY A 279 0.23 0.62 22.45
C GLY A 279 0.78 1.83 21.70
N GLN A 280 1.51 1.63 20.60
CA GLN A 280 2.11 2.71 19.81
C GLN A 280 1.42 2.85 18.45
N ASN A 281 1.26 4.08 17.99
CA ASN A 281 0.86 4.35 16.62
C ASN A 281 2.03 4.09 15.66
N CYS A 282 1.94 3.02 14.88
CA CYS A 282 2.91 2.66 13.84
C CYS A 282 2.66 3.41 12.52
N GLY A 283 1.78 4.41 12.54
CA GLY A 283 1.39 5.23 11.39
C GLY A 283 0.00 4.88 10.86
N ASN A 284 -0.36 5.52 9.78
CA ASN A 284 -1.68 5.44 9.14
C ASN A 284 -1.55 5.32 7.63
N ALA A 285 -2.59 4.81 6.99
CA ALA A 285 -2.70 4.76 5.55
C ALA A 285 -4.11 5.16 5.10
N VAL A 286 -4.17 5.81 3.95
CA VAL A 286 -5.42 6.23 3.32
C VAL A 286 -5.63 5.42 2.06
N TYR A 287 -6.88 4.99 1.84
CA TYR A 287 -7.34 4.32 0.64
C TYR A 287 -8.51 5.07 0.03
N PHE A 288 -8.56 5.10 -1.29
CA PHE A 288 -9.65 5.69 -2.04
C PHE A 288 -10.28 4.61 -2.92
N PRO A 289 -11.35 3.96 -2.46
CA PRO A 289 -12.05 2.94 -3.24
C PRO A 289 -12.61 3.52 -4.52
N GLU A 290 -12.46 2.77 -5.61
CA GLU A 290 -13.05 3.10 -6.90
C GLU A 290 -14.37 2.39 -7.10
N GLN A 291 -15.20 2.91 -8.03
CA GLN A 291 -16.49 2.34 -8.37
C GLN A 291 -17.47 2.27 -7.17
N ALA A 292 -17.32 3.20 -6.22
CA ALA A 292 -18.08 3.23 -4.98
C ALA A 292 -19.08 4.40 -4.88
N GLU A 293 -19.28 5.19 -5.95
CA GLU A 293 -19.98 6.49 -5.93
C GLU A 293 -21.37 6.43 -5.25
N ASP A 294 -22.18 5.41 -5.57
CA ASP A 294 -23.51 5.19 -5.01
C ASP A 294 -23.55 4.16 -3.87
N ALA A 295 -22.39 3.74 -3.36
CA ALA A 295 -22.31 2.75 -2.29
C ALA A 295 -22.62 3.35 -0.92
N GLU A 296 -23.03 2.50 0.03
CA GLU A 296 -23.10 2.86 1.44
C GLU A 296 -21.75 2.67 2.11
N LYS A 297 -21.48 3.40 3.20
CA LYS A 297 -20.19 3.29 3.95
C LYS A 297 -19.94 1.86 4.43
N LYS A 298 -20.98 1.12 4.83
CA LYS A 298 -20.86 -0.27 5.26
C LYS A 298 -20.36 -1.19 4.14
N GLU A 299 -20.86 -1.01 2.89
CA GLU A 299 -20.43 -1.80 1.73
C GLU A 299 -18.96 -1.52 1.39
N VAL A 300 -18.57 -0.26 1.48
CA VAL A 300 -17.18 0.16 1.27
C VAL A 300 -16.26 -0.42 2.35
N LEU A 301 -16.69 -0.42 3.61
CA LEU A 301 -15.93 -1.03 4.71
C LEU A 301 -15.79 -2.54 4.51
N GLU A 302 -16.85 -3.25 4.14
CA GLU A 302 -16.80 -4.69 3.88
C GLU A 302 -15.85 -5.05 2.73
N ALA A 303 -15.90 -4.30 1.63
CA ALA A 303 -14.98 -4.47 0.51
C ALA A 303 -13.53 -4.24 0.96
N PHE A 304 -13.30 -3.18 1.75
CA PHE A 304 -11.98 -2.89 2.30
C PHE A 304 -11.46 -4.01 3.21
N LEU A 305 -12.26 -4.47 4.17
CA LEU A 305 -11.86 -5.56 5.07
C LEU A 305 -11.50 -6.83 4.30
N SER A 306 -12.31 -7.16 3.29
CA SER A 306 -12.12 -8.32 2.42
C SER A 306 -10.79 -8.25 1.68
N GLU A 307 -10.54 -7.17 0.98
CA GLU A 307 -9.36 -7.01 0.13
C GLU A 307 -8.09 -6.76 0.94
N PHE A 308 -8.15 -5.85 1.93
CA PHE A 308 -7.01 -5.49 2.77
C PHE A 308 -6.48 -6.70 3.54
N TYR A 309 -7.34 -7.41 4.27
CA TYR A 309 -6.94 -8.55 5.08
C TYR A 309 -6.71 -9.84 4.29
N SER A 310 -6.99 -9.87 3.00
CA SER A 310 -6.50 -10.96 2.13
C SER A 310 -4.97 -10.98 2.00
N ASN A 311 -4.34 -9.80 2.14
CA ASN A 311 -2.89 -9.62 2.00
C ASN A 311 -2.19 -9.25 3.31
N HIS A 312 -2.96 -8.90 4.36
CA HIS A 312 -2.42 -8.42 5.64
C HIS A 312 -3.00 -9.21 6.80
N GLN A 313 -2.19 -9.48 7.82
CA GLN A 313 -2.71 -10.08 9.05
C GLN A 313 -3.41 -9.03 9.91
N PRO A 314 -4.62 -9.32 10.39
CA PRO A 314 -5.33 -8.41 11.27
C PRO A 314 -4.63 -8.25 12.62
N ALA A 315 -4.84 -7.11 13.27
CA ALA A 315 -4.49 -6.90 14.66
C ALA A 315 -5.35 -7.78 15.61
N LYS A 316 -5.01 -7.81 16.90
CA LYS A 316 -5.84 -8.50 17.92
C LYS A 316 -7.26 -7.94 18.01
N GLU A 317 -7.41 -6.65 17.68
CA GLU A 317 -8.69 -5.95 17.62
C GLU A 317 -8.75 -5.10 16.36
N ILE A 318 -9.89 -5.08 15.68
CA ILE A 318 -10.23 -4.14 14.62
C ILE A 318 -11.35 -3.26 15.15
N ILE A 319 -11.14 -1.95 15.13
CA ILE A 319 -12.08 -0.96 15.65
C ILE A 319 -12.64 -0.18 14.47
N ILE A 320 -13.96 -0.21 14.30
CA ILE A 320 -14.66 0.35 13.13
C ILE A 320 -15.72 1.37 13.55
N GLY A 321 -16.05 2.30 12.64
CA GLY A 321 -17.08 3.32 12.86
C GLY A 321 -18.46 2.90 12.39
N GLU A 322 -18.55 2.06 11.39
CA GLU A 322 -19.80 1.71 10.74
C GLU A 322 -20.43 0.43 11.33
N GLU A 323 -21.75 0.31 11.21
CA GLU A 323 -22.47 -0.90 11.56
C GLU A 323 -22.36 -1.92 10.43
N MET A 324 -22.17 -3.18 10.80
CA MET A 324 -22.05 -4.27 9.84
C MET A 324 -23.16 -5.30 10.07
N ASP A 325 -23.81 -5.68 8.98
CA ASP A 325 -24.96 -6.61 9.06
C ASP A 325 -24.55 -8.01 9.56
N ASN A 326 -23.29 -8.44 9.29
CA ASN A 326 -22.76 -9.77 9.62
C ASN A 326 -21.44 -9.69 10.40
N ILE A 327 -21.42 -8.94 11.51
CA ILE A 327 -20.21 -8.70 12.30
C ILE A 327 -19.57 -10.01 12.82
N ASP A 328 -20.39 -11.01 13.17
CA ASP A 328 -19.90 -12.30 13.69
C ASP A 328 -19.24 -13.15 12.58
N PHE A 329 -19.71 -13.06 11.34
CA PHE A 329 -19.02 -13.62 10.20
C PHE A 329 -17.59 -13.03 10.07
N TRP A 330 -17.48 -11.72 10.13
CA TRP A 330 -16.19 -11.03 10.00
C TRP A 330 -15.22 -11.36 11.14
N LYS A 331 -15.72 -11.50 12.38
CA LYS A 331 -14.91 -11.97 13.51
C LYS A 331 -14.33 -13.37 13.27
N GLN A 332 -15.15 -14.27 12.72
CA GLN A 332 -14.71 -15.63 12.37
C GLN A 332 -13.76 -15.65 11.18
N ALA A 333 -14.09 -14.94 10.11
CA ALA A 333 -13.29 -14.91 8.89
C ALA A 333 -11.89 -14.31 9.12
N LEU A 334 -11.79 -13.27 9.95
CA LEU A 334 -10.54 -12.58 10.27
C LEU A 334 -9.83 -13.13 11.51
N HIS A 335 -10.42 -14.08 12.22
CA HIS A 335 -9.91 -14.62 13.50
C HIS A 335 -9.50 -13.53 14.50
N THR A 336 -10.29 -12.45 14.60
CA THR A 336 -9.98 -11.28 15.44
C THR A 336 -11.23 -10.66 16.04
N LYS A 337 -11.04 -9.80 17.07
CA LYS A 337 -12.14 -9.04 17.65
C LYS A 337 -12.47 -7.85 16.77
N LEU A 338 -13.69 -7.79 16.26
CA LEU A 338 -14.22 -6.64 15.53
C LEU A 338 -15.16 -5.85 16.47
N ILE A 339 -14.87 -4.57 16.67
CA ILE A 339 -15.52 -3.74 17.68
C ILE A 339 -16.03 -2.44 17.05
N LYS A 340 -17.33 -2.15 17.23
CA LYS A 340 -17.90 -0.81 17.01
C LYS A 340 -18.10 -0.13 18.36
N PRO A 341 -17.26 0.82 18.77
CA PRO A 341 -17.38 1.49 20.06
C PRO A 341 -18.53 2.51 20.04
N LYS A 342 -19.27 2.62 21.15
CA LYS A 342 -20.33 3.61 21.31
C LYS A 342 -19.85 4.88 22.05
N SER A 343 -18.79 4.77 22.84
CA SER A 343 -18.23 5.85 23.65
C SER A 343 -16.79 5.56 24.06
N GLY A 344 -16.16 6.48 24.78
CA GLY A 344 -14.81 6.33 25.32
C GLY A 344 -13.68 6.52 24.30
N ASN A 345 -12.46 6.11 24.66
CA ASN A 345 -11.27 6.37 23.87
C ASN A 345 -11.31 5.70 22.48
N LYS A 346 -11.82 4.47 22.39
CA LYS A 346 -11.96 3.76 21.10
C LYS A 346 -12.89 4.51 20.15
N PHE A 347 -13.97 5.09 20.65
CA PHE A 347 -14.90 5.90 19.86
C PHE A 347 -14.22 7.20 19.35
N LYS A 348 -13.46 7.89 20.21
CA LYS A 348 -12.71 9.09 19.82
C LYS A 348 -11.69 8.78 18.72
N LEU A 349 -11.01 7.63 18.80
CA LEU A 349 -10.05 7.19 17.78
C LEU A 349 -10.72 6.92 16.41
N VAL A 350 -11.90 6.31 16.42
CA VAL A 350 -12.66 6.12 15.18
C VAL A 350 -13.07 7.47 14.60
N LYS A 351 -13.58 8.38 15.42
CA LYS A 351 -13.92 9.75 14.95
C LYS A 351 -12.72 10.50 14.41
N PHE A 352 -11.56 10.33 15.02
CA PHE A 352 -10.31 10.87 14.52
C PHE A 352 -9.92 10.26 13.16
N ALA A 353 -10.07 8.93 12.98
CA ALA A 353 -9.84 8.28 11.71
C ALA A 353 -10.84 8.74 10.63
N GLU A 354 -12.12 8.89 10.95
CA GLU A 354 -13.12 9.43 10.03
C GLU A 354 -12.78 10.85 9.59
N GLN A 355 -12.35 11.72 10.52
CA GLN A 355 -11.95 13.09 10.20
C GLN A 355 -10.72 13.11 9.29
N ASN A 356 -9.71 12.29 9.56
CA ASN A 356 -8.53 12.17 8.70
C ASN A 356 -8.91 11.68 7.28
N ALA A 357 -9.87 10.76 7.16
CA ALA A 357 -10.40 10.33 5.88
C ALA A 357 -11.06 11.49 5.12
N VAL A 358 -11.86 12.34 5.79
CA VAL A 358 -12.44 13.56 5.19
C VAL A 358 -11.35 14.49 4.68
N ASP A 359 -10.34 14.78 5.51
CA ASP A 359 -9.25 15.68 5.14
C ASP A 359 -8.41 15.13 3.99
N ALA A 360 -8.27 13.80 3.91
CA ALA A 360 -7.61 13.13 2.80
C ALA A 360 -8.41 13.24 1.49
N ILE A 361 -9.75 13.09 1.55
CA ILE A 361 -10.62 13.31 0.38
C ILE A 361 -10.48 14.74 -0.12
N ARG A 362 -10.53 15.73 0.77
CA ARG A 362 -10.38 17.14 0.40
C ARG A 362 -9.03 17.43 -0.26
N ARG A 363 -7.95 16.87 0.29
CA ARG A 363 -6.62 16.98 -0.34
C ARG A 363 -6.59 16.34 -1.74
N LYS A 364 -7.22 15.19 -1.91
CA LYS A 364 -7.32 14.53 -3.21
C LYS A 364 -8.08 15.39 -4.22
N ILE A 365 -9.26 15.92 -3.86
CA ILE A 365 -10.06 16.79 -4.71
C ILE A 365 -9.27 18.05 -5.11
N ALA A 366 -8.60 18.69 -4.14
CA ALA A 366 -7.79 19.89 -4.41
C ALA A 366 -6.63 19.58 -5.36
N LEU A 367 -5.97 18.44 -5.18
CA LEU A 367 -4.88 18.02 -6.05
C LEU A 367 -5.36 17.72 -7.48
N GLU A 368 -6.47 17.00 -7.66
CA GLU A 368 -7.07 16.72 -8.97
C GLU A 368 -7.49 18.01 -9.68
N ALA A 369 -8.09 18.96 -8.95
CA ALA A 369 -8.43 20.28 -9.50
C ALA A 369 -7.18 21.05 -9.94
N SER A 370 -6.12 21.03 -9.13
CA SER A 370 -4.84 21.65 -9.47
C SER A 370 -4.20 21.03 -10.71
N VAL A 371 -4.17 19.70 -10.80
CA VAL A 371 -3.64 18.99 -11.99
C VAL A 371 -4.44 19.38 -13.25
N LYS A 372 -5.76 19.39 -13.16
CA LYS A 372 -6.63 19.79 -14.29
C LYS A 372 -6.34 21.23 -14.73
N ASN A 373 -6.22 22.15 -13.79
CA ASN A 373 -5.90 23.55 -14.09
C ASN A 373 -4.50 23.69 -14.74
N ASN A 374 -3.50 22.97 -14.23
CA ASN A 374 -2.15 22.97 -14.78
C ASN A 374 -2.12 22.39 -16.21
N LEU A 375 -2.83 21.29 -16.46
CA LEU A 375 -2.94 20.72 -17.80
C LEU A 375 -3.70 21.64 -18.77
N GLN A 376 -4.71 22.35 -18.30
CA GLN A 376 -5.40 23.37 -19.10
C GLN A 376 -4.45 24.52 -19.44
N ALA A 377 -3.73 25.07 -18.47
CA ALA A 377 -2.73 26.11 -18.68
C ALA A 377 -1.61 25.66 -19.63
N PHE A 378 -1.18 24.41 -19.51
CA PHE A 378 -0.21 23.80 -20.43
C PHE A 378 -0.76 23.73 -21.86
N LYS A 379 -2.00 23.24 -22.03
CA LYS A 379 -2.68 23.23 -23.33
C LYS A 379 -2.71 24.63 -23.96
N ASP A 380 -3.14 25.62 -23.18
CA ASP A 380 -3.32 26.99 -23.68
C ASP A 380 -1.97 27.63 -24.01
N LYS A 381 -0.93 27.41 -23.20
CA LYS A 381 0.42 27.94 -23.40
C LYS A 381 1.08 27.40 -24.68
N PHE A 382 0.87 26.10 -24.99
CA PHE A 382 1.50 25.45 -26.14
C PHE A 382 0.54 25.31 -27.33
N GLY A 383 -0.66 25.85 -27.28
CA GLY A 383 -1.64 25.85 -28.37
C GLY A 383 -2.11 24.44 -28.74
N LEU A 384 -2.20 23.52 -27.77
CA LEU A 384 -2.60 22.14 -28.04
C LEU A 384 -4.09 22.06 -28.39
N PRO A 385 -4.49 21.17 -29.30
CA PRO A 385 -5.90 21.03 -29.69
C PRO A 385 -6.78 20.50 -28.54
N ARG A 386 -6.21 19.74 -27.64
CA ARG A 386 -6.90 19.15 -26.47
C ARG A 386 -6.00 19.07 -25.25
N ILE A 387 -6.59 18.90 -24.08
CA ILE A 387 -5.84 18.58 -22.86
C ILE A 387 -5.12 17.25 -23.06
N PRO A 388 -3.79 17.19 -22.85
CA PRO A 388 -3.03 15.95 -23.07
C PRO A 388 -3.42 14.88 -22.05
N ARG A 389 -3.63 13.66 -22.54
CA ARG A 389 -3.93 12.47 -21.74
C ARG A 389 -2.67 11.67 -21.41
N ARG A 390 -1.67 11.76 -22.30
CA ARG A 390 -0.39 11.07 -22.12
C ARG A 390 0.75 12.00 -22.54
N ILE A 391 1.62 12.27 -21.58
CA ILE A 391 2.83 13.07 -21.77
C ILE A 391 4.02 12.15 -21.52
N GLU A 392 4.90 12.01 -22.49
CA GLU A 392 6.16 11.27 -22.36
C GLU A 392 7.30 12.26 -22.22
N VAL A 393 8.12 12.12 -21.18
CA VAL A 393 9.30 12.98 -20.94
C VAL A 393 10.56 12.14 -21.10
N TYR A 394 11.51 12.67 -21.86
CA TYR A 394 12.76 12.00 -22.21
C TYR A 394 13.97 12.76 -21.70
N ASP A 395 14.86 12.02 -21.07
CA ASP A 395 16.17 12.50 -20.62
C ASP A 395 17.23 11.46 -20.95
N ASN A 396 18.43 11.93 -21.32
CA ASN A 396 19.60 11.09 -21.57
C ASN A 396 20.67 11.32 -20.50
N SER A 397 21.31 10.25 -20.11
CA SER A 397 22.42 10.31 -19.14
C SER A 397 23.55 9.38 -19.56
N HIS A 398 24.79 9.85 -19.41
CA HIS A 398 25.97 9.03 -19.61
C HIS A 398 27.08 9.43 -18.62
N ASN A 399 28.00 8.51 -18.36
CA ASN A 399 29.17 8.78 -17.54
C ASN A 399 30.42 8.79 -18.44
N GLN A 400 30.79 9.97 -18.96
CA GLN A 400 31.92 10.16 -19.90
C GLN A 400 31.90 9.14 -21.04
N GLY A 401 30.76 8.96 -21.69
CA GLY A 401 30.57 8.01 -22.78
C GLY A 401 30.40 6.55 -22.37
N SER A 402 30.47 6.24 -21.09
CA SER A 402 30.19 4.89 -20.56
C SER A 402 28.77 4.84 -19.98
N PHE A 403 28.10 3.67 -20.10
CA PHE A 403 26.76 3.43 -19.53
C PHE A 403 25.71 4.44 -20.04
N ALA A 404 25.77 4.81 -21.31
CA ALA A 404 24.81 5.72 -21.93
C ALA A 404 23.41 5.13 -21.94
N ILE A 405 22.47 5.85 -21.35
CA ILE A 405 21.08 5.44 -21.13
C ILE A 405 20.13 6.59 -21.48
N GLY A 406 19.05 6.29 -22.20
CA GLY A 406 17.89 7.16 -22.29
C GLY A 406 16.79 6.70 -21.32
N ALA A 407 16.17 7.64 -20.64
CA ALA A 407 15.03 7.39 -19.76
C ALA A 407 13.76 8.00 -20.34
N MET A 408 12.64 7.26 -20.24
CA MET A 408 11.30 7.74 -20.56
C MET A 408 10.41 7.62 -19.31
N ILE A 409 9.88 8.73 -18.85
CA ILE A 409 8.82 8.76 -17.86
C ILE A 409 7.50 9.15 -18.50
N VAL A 410 6.40 8.71 -17.93
CA VAL A 410 5.05 8.94 -18.45
C VAL A 410 4.20 9.60 -17.40
N ALA A 411 3.57 10.71 -17.78
CA ALA A 411 2.57 11.40 -16.98
C ALA A 411 1.19 11.33 -17.65
N THR A 412 0.16 11.19 -16.83
CA THR A 412 -1.26 11.21 -17.22
C THR A 412 -2.02 12.18 -16.31
N PRO A 413 -3.28 12.52 -16.59
CA PRO A 413 -4.09 13.31 -15.67
C PRO A 413 -4.20 12.71 -14.26
N ASP A 414 -4.07 11.39 -14.12
CA ASP A 414 -4.10 10.68 -12.84
C ASP A 414 -2.74 10.66 -12.11
N GLY A 415 -1.70 11.25 -12.72
CA GLY A 415 -0.34 11.30 -12.20
C GLY A 415 0.67 10.52 -13.03
N PHE A 416 1.79 10.14 -12.41
CA PHE A 416 2.87 9.42 -13.09
C PHE A 416 2.56 7.93 -13.26
N ASP A 417 2.49 7.47 -14.51
CA ASP A 417 2.33 6.05 -14.85
C ASP A 417 3.67 5.30 -14.83
N LYS A 418 4.09 4.87 -13.66
CA LYS A 418 5.36 4.15 -13.47
C LYS A 418 5.45 2.81 -14.22
N LYS A 419 4.32 2.18 -14.57
CA LYS A 419 4.30 0.92 -15.33
C LYS A 419 4.74 1.14 -16.78
N SER A 420 4.51 2.33 -17.29
CA SER A 420 4.92 2.74 -18.64
C SER A 420 6.33 3.32 -18.73
N TYR A 421 7.05 3.48 -17.61
CA TYR A 421 8.45 3.95 -17.65
C TYR A 421 9.34 2.98 -18.41
N ARG A 422 10.27 3.50 -19.18
CA ARG A 422 11.23 2.69 -19.93
C ARG A 422 12.63 3.28 -19.82
N THR A 423 13.61 2.40 -19.86
CA THR A 423 15.01 2.74 -20.04
C THR A 423 15.51 2.15 -21.35
N PHE A 424 16.32 2.90 -22.07
CA PHE A 424 16.88 2.54 -23.36
C PHE A 424 18.41 2.55 -23.25
N ASN A 425 19.03 1.38 -23.19
CA ASN A 425 20.48 1.32 -23.33
C ASN A 425 20.84 1.73 -24.75
N ILE A 426 21.74 2.70 -24.92
CA ILE A 426 22.23 3.13 -26.21
C ILE A 426 23.04 2.00 -26.84
N LYS A 427 22.69 1.63 -28.07
CA LYS A 427 23.28 0.48 -28.74
C LYS A 427 24.51 0.84 -29.57
N ASN A 428 24.53 2.07 -30.11
CA ASN A 428 25.65 2.54 -30.93
C ASN A 428 26.76 3.16 -30.06
N PRO A 429 27.94 2.52 -29.92
CA PRO A 429 29.02 3.05 -29.09
C PRO A 429 29.60 4.40 -29.59
N GLN A 430 29.40 4.73 -30.87
CA GLN A 430 29.96 5.94 -31.46
C GLN A 430 29.20 7.20 -31.05
N ILE A 431 27.96 7.07 -30.54
CA ILE A 431 27.11 8.20 -30.20
C ILE A 431 26.97 8.45 -28.69
N THR A 432 27.68 7.72 -27.86
CA THR A 432 27.52 7.77 -26.39
C THR A 432 27.94 9.10 -25.75
N ASN A 433 28.59 9.99 -26.50
CA ASN A 433 28.93 11.37 -26.13
C ASN A 433 28.14 12.43 -26.93
N ASP A 434 27.18 11.99 -27.73
CA ASP A 434 26.35 12.87 -28.57
C ASP A 434 24.89 12.76 -28.11
N ASP A 435 24.47 13.70 -27.26
CA ASP A 435 23.11 13.73 -26.70
C ASP A 435 22.04 13.82 -27.80
N PHE A 436 22.30 14.46 -28.93
CA PHE A 436 21.37 14.54 -30.06
C PHE A 436 21.20 13.18 -30.73
N ALA A 437 22.29 12.50 -31.02
CA ALA A 437 22.27 11.19 -31.63
C ALA A 437 21.67 10.13 -30.69
N MET A 438 21.95 10.21 -29.38
CA MET A 438 21.33 9.35 -28.36
C MET A 438 19.80 9.56 -28.31
N MET A 439 19.33 10.81 -28.31
CA MET A 439 17.90 11.11 -28.29
C MET A 439 17.19 10.61 -29.56
N LYS A 440 17.83 10.77 -30.73
CA LYS A 440 17.36 10.17 -31.99
C LYS A 440 17.19 8.66 -31.87
N GLU A 441 18.19 7.91 -31.36
CA GLU A 441 18.12 6.46 -31.21
C GLU A 441 16.98 6.05 -30.28
N VAL A 442 16.82 6.73 -29.13
CA VAL A 442 15.78 6.46 -28.15
C VAL A 442 14.39 6.61 -28.75
N LEU A 443 14.14 7.74 -29.41
CA LEU A 443 12.82 8.03 -29.96
C LEU A 443 12.47 7.15 -31.17
N LEU A 444 13.40 6.85 -32.06
CA LEU A 444 13.18 5.90 -33.16
C LEU A 444 12.73 4.55 -32.63
N ARG A 445 13.45 4.02 -31.64
CA ARG A 445 13.11 2.74 -31.00
C ARG A 445 11.77 2.79 -30.20
N ARG A 446 11.38 3.96 -29.73
CA ARG A 446 10.08 4.15 -29.11
C ARG A 446 8.95 4.14 -30.15
N PHE A 447 9.13 4.85 -31.23
CA PHE A 447 8.15 4.95 -32.32
C PHE A 447 7.96 3.61 -33.05
N GLU A 448 9.00 2.81 -33.24
CA GLU A 448 8.90 1.43 -33.75
C GLU A 448 7.96 0.55 -32.95
N ARG A 449 7.79 0.85 -31.64
CA ARG A 449 6.96 0.08 -30.72
C ARG A 449 5.67 0.79 -30.30
N MET A 450 5.38 1.91 -30.97
CA MET A 450 4.19 2.69 -30.68
C MET A 450 2.95 2.00 -31.23
N THR A 451 1.89 1.98 -30.43
CA THR A 451 0.56 1.52 -30.82
C THR A 451 -0.46 2.63 -30.58
N SER A 452 -1.67 2.49 -31.09
CA SER A 452 -2.76 3.44 -30.83
C SER A 452 -3.05 3.60 -29.33
N GLU A 453 -2.88 2.53 -28.55
CA GLU A 453 -3.17 2.54 -27.11
C GLU A 453 -2.12 3.30 -26.29
N ASN A 454 -0.87 3.31 -26.75
CA ASN A 454 0.25 3.92 -26.03
C ASN A 454 0.81 5.18 -26.70
N ARG A 455 0.07 5.75 -27.67
CA ARG A 455 0.44 6.95 -28.40
C ARG A 455 0.42 8.18 -27.47
N PRO A 456 1.50 8.98 -27.37
CA PRO A 456 1.51 10.20 -26.56
C PRO A 456 0.79 11.35 -27.26
N ASP A 457 0.21 12.26 -26.47
CA ASP A 457 -0.27 13.55 -26.96
C ASP A 457 0.87 14.58 -26.97
N VAL A 458 1.85 14.41 -26.07
CA VAL A 458 3.00 15.32 -25.93
C VAL A 458 4.28 14.53 -25.65
N ILE A 459 5.34 14.92 -26.30
CA ILE A 459 6.72 14.49 -26.03
C ILE A 459 7.48 15.70 -25.50
N LEU A 460 8.00 15.61 -24.27
CA LEU A 460 8.89 16.59 -23.68
C LEU A 460 10.33 16.08 -23.76
N LEU A 461 11.22 16.91 -24.28
CA LEU A 461 12.65 16.63 -24.38
C LEU A 461 13.40 17.52 -23.40
N ASP A 462 14.22 16.93 -22.54
CA ASP A 462 15.18 17.71 -21.74
C ASP A 462 16.31 18.17 -22.64
N GLY A 463 16.20 19.44 -23.09
CA GLY A 463 17.19 20.02 -24.03
C GLY A 463 16.64 21.17 -24.86
N GLY A 464 17.50 21.76 -25.67
CA GLY A 464 17.21 22.96 -26.44
C GLY A 464 16.76 22.70 -27.89
N ARG A 465 16.76 23.80 -28.67
CA ARG A 465 16.39 23.80 -30.11
C ARG A 465 17.14 22.77 -30.94
N GLY A 466 18.40 22.50 -30.63
CA GLY A 466 19.22 21.53 -31.37
C GLY A 466 18.67 20.11 -31.28
N GLN A 467 18.29 19.68 -30.05
CA GLN A 467 17.67 18.38 -29.84
C GLN A 467 16.28 18.29 -30.49
N LEU A 468 15.47 19.36 -30.38
CA LEU A 468 14.18 19.41 -31.05
C LEU A 468 14.31 19.22 -32.58
N ASN A 469 15.24 19.93 -33.24
CA ASN A 469 15.48 19.80 -34.66
C ASN A 469 15.96 18.39 -35.04
N ALA A 470 16.90 17.84 -34.28
CA ALA A 470 17.41 16.49 -34.48
C ALA A 470 16.30 15.42 -34.35
N VAL A 471 15.39 15.59 -33.40
CA VAL A 471 14.24 14.70 -33.22
C VAL A 471 13.23 14.85 -34.35
N HIS A 472 12.89 16.06 -34.77
CA HIS A 472 12.01 16.29 -35.91
C HIS A 472 12.55 15.66 -37.21
N GLU A 473 13.84 15.81 -37.48
CA GLU A 473 14.49 15.16 -38.62
C GLU A 473 14.40 13.63 -38.54
N ALA A 474 14.66 13.05 -37.37
CA ALA A 474 14.62 11.60 -37.17
C ALA A 474 13.22 11.00 -37.32
N LEU A 475 12.20 11.75 -36.96
CA LEU A 475 10.80 11.28 -36.92
C LEU A 475 10.00 11.67 -38.19
N GLN A 476 10.62 12.28 -39.20
CA GLN A 476 9.95 12.68 -40.47
C GLN A 476 9.22 11.53 -41.19
N ALA A 477 9.71 10.29 -41.03
CA ALA A 477 9.11 9.10 -41.63
C ALA A 477 7.90 8.56 -40.85
N TYR A 478 7.60 9.10 -39.66
CA TYR A 478 6.52 8.64 -38.80
C TYR A 478 5.34 9.61 -38.82
N ASP A 479 4.14 9.07 -38.58
CA ASP A 479 2.95 9.89 -38.42
C ASP A 479 2.98 10.59 -37.03
N LEU A 480 3.16 11.92 -37.07
CA LEU A 480 3.19 12.78 -35.87
C LEU A 480 1.86 13.52 -35.65
N ASP A 481 0.81 13.22 -36.41
CA ASP A 481 -0.48 13.92 -36.26
C ASP A 481 -1.00 13.81 -34.83
N GLY A 482 -1.35 14.96 -34.24
CA GLY A 482 -1.82 15.04 -32.87
C GLY A 482 -0.75 14.83 -31.78
N ILE A 483 0.54 14.71 -32.11
CA ILE A 483 1.65 14.66 -31.14
C ILE A 483 2.40 16.01 -31.18
N ALA A 484 2.41 16.68 -30.01
CA ALA A 484 3.25 17.87 -29.85
C ALA A 484 4.62 17.49 -29.30
N ILE A 485 5.70 17.95 -29.95
CA ILE A 485 7.08 17.76 -29.48
C ILE A 485 7.59 19.09 -28.94
N ILE A 486 8.00 19.13 -27.70
CA ILE A 486 8.42 20.32 -26.97
C ILE A 486 9.79 20.06 -26.35
N ALA A 487 10.71 20.98 -26.45
CA ALA A 487 12.01 20.98 -25.77
C ALA A 487 12.00 22.02 -24.64
N ILE A 488 12.56 21.67 -23.50
CA ILE A 488 12.58 22.49 -22.29
C ILE A 488 13.98 22.54 -21.68
#